data_ab57dfbc1472787d4765e1b7f6135f06
#
_entry.id   ab57dfbc1472787d4765e1b7f6135f06
#
_cell.length_a   1.000
_cell.length_b   1.000
_cell.length_c   1.000
_cell.angle_alpha   90.00
_cell.angle_beta   90.00
_cell.angle_gamma   90.00
#
_symmetry.space_group_name_H-M   'P 1'
#
loop_
_entity.id
_entity.type
_entity.pdbx_description
1 polymer ?
#
loop_
_entity_poly.entity_id
_entity_poly.type
_entity_poly.pdbx_seq_one_letter_code
_entity_poly.pdbx_strand_id
1 'polypeptide(L)'
;MGSGTGEEPATNKRLPVRGVAGVSCLLMTHFKKIQLVSFVSIFAFAGFASGQQNAGMKPEETEIWTPVPAVVTPGATDAAPPSDAIVLFDGKSLDQWVNAQTGAPAEWIVGDGILTVKKGPGIGNIQTKRTFKNYQLHVEWRIPENITGSGQARGNSGVFLASTGPNDDGYELQVLDSYNNLTYVNGQAGAIYKENPPLVNPNRKPGEWQTYNIVWTAPTFNEDGSLKSPAYVTAFMNGMLVQNHFQLIGQTLFIGKPYYKKYDRAPIKLQAHGDKSEPISFRNIWVRELP
;
A
#
# COMPACT_ATOMS: atom_id res chain seq x y z
N MET A 1 -29.39 -22.67 54.06
CA MET A 1 -29.99 -23.63 53.13
C MET A 1 -29.55 -23.19 51.76
N GLY A 2 -28.57 -23.74 51.21
CA GLY A 2 -28.39 -24.90 50.36
C GLY A 2 -28.38 -24.35 48.93
N SER A 3 -27.60 -24.65 48.03
CA SER A 3 -26.56 -25.61 47.73
C SER A 3 -25.78 -25.10 46.54
N GLY A 4 -24.48 -25.31 46.55
CA GLY A 4 -23.62 -25.04 45.47
C GLY A 4 -23.72 -26.08 44.35
N THR A 5 -23.24 -25.71 43.19
CA THR A 5 -22.68 -26.64 42.21
C THR A 5 -21.49 -25.96 41.52
N GLY A 6 -20.32 -26.52 41.75
CA GLY A 6 -19.10 -26.14 41.05
C GLY A 6 -19.07 -26.72 39.66
N GLU A 7 -18.44 -26.02 38.73
CA GLU A 7 -17.99 -26.58 37.46
C GLU A 7 -16.47 -26.57 37.42
N GLU A 8 -15.93 -27.78 37.14
CA GLU A 8 -14.50 -28.07 36.96
C GLU A 8 -13.95 -27.46 35.65
N PRO A 9 -12.63 -27.20 35.58
CA PRO A 9 -12.01 -26.71 34.35
C PRO A 9 -11.73 -27.86 33.41
N ALA A 10 -12.06 -27.67 32.12
CA ALA A 10 -11.86 -28.61 31.03
C ALA A 10 -10.36 -28.85 30.74
N THR A 11 -9.97 -30.12 30.88
CA THR A 11 -8.64 -30.64 30.57
C THR A 11 -8.37 -30.70 29.08
N ASN A 12 -7.21 -30.17 28.71
CA ASN A 12 -6.63 -30.14 27.37
C ASN A 12 -6.16 -31.57 26.95
N LYS A 13 -6.89 -32.25 26.07
CA LYS A 13 -6.48 -33.55 25.50
C LYS A 13 -5.63 -33.34 24.26
N ARG A 14 -4.34 -33.63 24.38
CA ARG A 14 -3.42 -33.80 23.24
C ARG A 14 -3.76 -35.10 22.48
N LEU A 15 -3.90 -35.01 21.15
CA LEU A 15 -4.01 -36.14 20.25
C LEU A 15 -2.62 -36.74 19.94
N PRO A 16 -2.47 -38.06 19.84
CA PRO A 16 -1.18 -38.69 19.59
C PRO A 16 -0.81 -38.70 18.09
N VAL A 17 0.45 -38.44 17.83
CA VAL A 17 1.11 -38.59 16.51
C VAL A 17 1.27 -40.08 16.21
N ARG A 18 0.69 -40.56 15.13
CA ARG A 18 0.94 -41.93 14.62
C ARG A 18 2.26 -41.98 13.83
N GLY A 19 3.19 -42.76 14.31
CA GLY A 19 4.41 -43.12 13.61
C GLY A 19 4.11 -44.11 12.46
N VAL A 20 4.79 -43.88 11.33
CA VAL A 20 4.76 -44.78 10.17
C VAL A 20 5.88 -45.84 10.34
N ALA A 21 5.48 -47.11 10.43
CA ALA A 21 6.37 -48.25 10.54
C ALA A 21 7.06 -48.56 9.20
N GLY A 22 8.34 -48.86 9.30
CA GLY A 22 9.16 -49.30 8.17
C GLY A 22 8.75 -50.69 7.67
N VAL A 23 8.82 -50.86 6.36
CA VAL A 23 8.70 -52.15 5.69
C VAL A 23 10.09 -52.57 5.26
N SER A 24 10.56 -53.65 5.89
CA SER A 24 11.77 -54.41 5.52
C SER A 24 11.36 -55.36 4.39
N CYS A 25 12.08 -55.34 3.27
CA CYS A 25 11.89 -56.30 2.19
C CYS A 25 13.11 -57.16 2.03
N LEU A 26 12.88 -58.46 2.10
CA LEU A 26 13.84 -59.55 2.03
C LEU A 26 14.23 -59.86 0.57
N LEU A 27 15.47 -60.21 0.39
CA LEU A 27 16.12 -60.67 -0.83
C LEU A 27 15.45 -61.88 -1.49
N MET A 28 15.52 -61.95 -2.83
CA MET A 28 15.93 -63.16 -3.52
C MET A 28 16.62 -62.88 -4.86
N THR A 29 17.78 -63.51 -5.01
CA THR A 29 18.73 -63.50 -6.10
C THR A 29 18.24 -64.23 -7.34
N HIS A 30 18.47 -63.67 -8.54
CA HIS A 30 18.72 -64.46 -9.74
C HIS A 30 19.71 -63.75 -10.68
N PHE A 31 20.92 -64.31 -10.80
CA PHE A 31 21.93 -63.93 -11.77
C PHE A 31 21.50 -64.31 -13.20
N LYS A 32 21.39 -63.40 -14.12
CA LYS A 32 21.62 -63.68 -15.54
C LYS A 32 22.62 -62.64 -16.06
N LYS A 33 23.77 -63.18 -16.53
CA LYS A 33 24.80 -62.43 -17.23
C LYS A 33 24.21 -61.84 -18.53
N ILE A 34 24.16 -60.53 -18.64
CA ILE A 34 24.00 -59.84 -19.89
C ILE A 34 25.26 -59.00 -20.10
N GLN A 35 25.99 -59.30 -21.18
CA GLN A 35 27.14 -58.51 -21.61
C GLN A 35 26.65 -57.11 -22.02
N LEU A 36 27.10 -56.13 -21.27
CA LEU A 36 26.83 -54.73 -21.57
C LEU A 36 27.94 -54.23 -22.49
N VAL A 37 27.63 -54.09 -23.77
CA VAL A 37 28.45 -53.34 -24.72
C VAL A 37 28.30 -51.87 -24.39
N SER A 38 29.33 -51.29 -23.78
CA SER A 38 29.36 -49.84 -23.47
C SER A 38 29.57 -49.05 -24.73
N PHE A 39 28.51 -48.51 -25.32
CA PHE A 39 28.61 -47.37 -26.25
C PHE A 39 28.79 -46.12 -25.41
N VAL A 40 30.01 -45.63 -25.30
CA VAL A 40 30.28 -44.29 -24.76
C VAL A 40 29.95 -43.30 -25.87
N SER A 41 28.73 -42.82 -25.87
CA SER A 41 28.35 -41.64 -26.65
C SER A 41 28.86 -40.42 -25.91
N ILE A 42 29.98 -39.87 -26.35
CA ILE A 42 30.45 -38.53 -25.95
C ILE A 42 29.52 -37.53 -26.60
N PHE A 43 28.47 -37.12 -25.85
CA PHE A 43 27.74 -35.89 -26.18
C PHE A 43 28.63 -34.70 -25.80
N ALA A 44 29.36 -34.17 -26.78
CA ALA A 44 29.94 -32.86 -26.68
C ALA A 44 28.80 -31.86 -26.58
N PHE A 45 28.45 -31.45 -25.36
CA PHE A 45 27.65 -30.24 -25.13
C PHE A 45 28.51 -29.07 -25.59
N ALA A 46 28.40 -28.70 -26.87
CA ALA A 46 28.79 -27.38 -27.32
C ALA A 46 27.82 -26.39 -26.66
N GLY A 47 28.22 -25.93 -25.48
CA GLY A 47 27.56 -24.76 -24.84
C GLY A 47 27.67 -23.60 -25.80
N PHE A 48 26.59 -23.32 -26.51
CA PHE A 48 26.38 -22.01 -27.12
C PHE A 48 26.23 -21.00 -26.00
N ALA A 49 27.36 -20.56 -25.43
CA ALA A 49 27.41 -19.27 -24.80
C ALA A 49 27.18 -18.26 -25.93
N SER A 50 25.91 -17.89 -26.14
CA SER A 50 25.56 -16.67 -26.87
C SER A 50 26.02 -15.48 -26.01
N GLY A 51 27.33 -15.32 -25.91
CA GLY A 51 27.92 -14.04 -25.60
C GLY A 51 27.47 -13.12 -26.68
N GLN A 52 26.55 -12.21 -26.38
CA GLN A 52 26.17 -11.11 -27.23
C GLN A 52 27.46 -10.31 -27.49
N GLN A 53 28.09 -10.61 -28.62
CA GLN A 53 29.29 -9.89 -29.03
C GLN A 53 28.86 -8.48 -29.42
N ASN A 54 29.01 -7.53 -28.49
CA ASN A 54 28.99 -6.08 -28.77
C ASN A 54 30.28 -5.66 -29.50
N ALA A 55 30.84 -6.56 -30.35
CA ALA A 55 32.03 -6.28 -31.14
C ALA A 55 31.67 -5.29 -32.22
N GLY A 56 31.96 -4.02 -31.98
CA GLY A 56 31.90 -2.94 -32.98
C GLY A 56 30.97 -1.78 -32.65
N MET A 57 30.13 -1.87 -31.61
CA MET A 57 29.30 -0.73 -31.21
C MET A 57 30.16 0.30 -30.47
N LYS A 58 30.04 1.57 -30.87
CA LYS A 58 30.71 2.67 -30.16
C LYS A 58 29.86 3.14 -28.99
N PRO A 59 30.47 3.68 -27.89
CA PRO A 59 29.73 4.20 -26.74
C PRO A 59 28.64 5.19 -27.14
N GLU A 60 28.90 6.06 -28.10
CA GLU A 60 28.01 7.13 -28.55
C GLU A 60 26.70 6.60 -29.17
N GLU A 61 26.67 5.35 -29.65
CA GLU A 61 25.48 4.74 -30.27
C GLU A 61 24.38 4.44 -29.28
N THR A 62 24.70 4.42 -27.98
CA THR A 62 23.73 4.20 -26.86
C THR A 62 23.49 5.45 -26.02
N GLU A 63 24.17 6.57 -26.33
CA GLU A 63 23.99 7.82 -25.59
C GLU A 63 22.71 8.53 -26.02
N ILE A 64 21.93 8.95 -25.00
CA ILE A 64 20.70 9.70 -25.21
C ILE A 64 20.88 11.10 -24.59
N TRP A 65 20.90 12.12 -25.43
CA TRP A 65 21.15 13.50 -25.03
C TRP A 65 19.87 14.32 -24.79
N THR A 66 18.72 13.81 -25.25
CA THR A 66 17.44 14.52 -25.14
C THR A 66 16.30 13.53 -24.81
N PRO A 67 15.27 13.95 -24.01
CA PRO A 67 15.17 15.26 -23.37
C PRO A 67 16.13 15.40 -22.18
N VAL A 68 16.66 16.61 -21.98
CA VAL A 68 17.46 16.93 -20.80
C VAL A 68 16.55 16.97 -19.58
N PRO A 69 16.86 16.25 -18.47
CA PRO A 69 16.06 16.29 -17.27
C PRO A 69 15.96 17.70 -16.67
N ALA A 70 14.77 18.10 -16.24
CA ALA A 70 14.57 19.38 -15.56
C ALA A 70 15.36 19.43 -14.24
N VAL A 71 15.93 20.58 -13.94
CA VAL A 71 16.62 20.82 -12.68
C VAL A 71 15.59 21.09 -11.59
N VAL A 72 15.56 20.24 -10.57
CA VAL A 72 14.69 20.39 -9.38
C VAL A 72 15.58 20.53 -8.15
N THR A 73 15.38 21.58 -7.35
CA THR A 73 16.05 21.74 -6.08
C THR A 73 15.39 20.86 -5.04
N PRO A 74 16.12 19.93 -4.39
CA PRO A 74 15.56 19.13 -3.31
C PRO A 74 15.15 20.01 -2.12
N GLY A 75 14.20 19.54 -1.33
CA GLY A 75 13.87 20.16 -0.05
C GLY A 75 15.05 20.06 0.95
N ALA A 76 15.04 20.89 2.00
CA ALA A 76 16.08 20.92 3.02
C ALA A 76 16.23 19.59 3.79
N THR A 77 15.20 18.77 3.78
CA THR A 77 15.18 17.39 4.30
C THR A 77 14.38 16.51 3.33
N ASP A 78 14.47 15.18 3.45
CA ASP A 78 13.70 14.23 2.62
C ASP A 78 12.17 14.38 2.76
N ALA A 79 11.72 15.00 3.85
CA ALA A 79 10.31 15.29 4.09
C ALA A 79 9.87 16.68 3.58
N ALA A 80 10.80 17.59 3.33
CA ALA A 80 10.49 18.94 2.85
C ALA A 80 10.12 18.93 1.35
N PRO A 81 9.18 19.79 0.92
CA PRO A 81 8.79 19.87 -0.47
C PRO A 81 9.95 20.33 -1.38
N PRO A 82 10.22 19.65 -2.50
CA PRO A 82 11.16 20.12 -3.52
C PRO A 82 10.57 21.32 -4.29
N SER A 83 11.42 21.98 -5.11
CA SER A 83 11.06 23.23 -5.78
C SER A 83 9.91 23.11 -6.81
N ASP A 84 9.62 21.91 -7.30
CA ASP A 84 8.51 21.61 -8.23
C ASP A 84 7.27 21.02 -7.52
N ALA A 85 7.27 20.98 -6.19
CA ALA A 85 6.14 20.49 -5.43
C ALA A 85 5.01 21.51 -5.33
N ILE A 86 3.79 21.01 -5.32
CA ILE A 86 2.57 21.74 -4.98
C ILE A 86 2.30 21.40 -3.51
N VAL A 87 2.40 22.40 -2.65
CA VAL A 87 2.09 22.25 -1.23
C VAL A 87 0.58 22.23 -1.05
N LEU A 88 0.06 21.13 -0.55
CA LEU A 88 -1.36 20.91 -0.29
C LEU A 88 -1.76 21.34 1.12
N PHE A 89 -0.83 21.21 2.08
CA PHE A 89 -1.00 21.72 3.45
C PHE A 89 0.36 22.11 4.04
N ASP A 90 0.50 23.39 4.34
CA ASP A 90 1.71 24.03 4.88
C ASP A 90 1.63 24.31 6.40
N GLY A 91 0.55 23.86 7.04
CA GLY A 91 0.28 24.12 8.46
C GLY A 91 -0.57 25.37 8.73
N LYS A 92 -1.03 26.11 7.72
CA LYS A 92 -1.69 27.41 7.90
C LYS A 92 -3.16 27.41 7.51
N SER A 93 -3.51 26.85 6.35
CA SER A 93 -4.88 26.93 5.84
C SER A 93 -5.31 25.65 5.09
N LEU A 94 -6.62 25.53 4.89
CA LEU A 94 -7.26 24.50 4.06
C LEU A 94 -7.63 25.04 2.66
N ASP A 95 -6.97 26.09 2.18
CA ASP A 95 -7.29 26.72 0.90
C ASP A 95 -7.19 25.80 -0.30
N GLN A 96 -6.41 24.70 -0.18
CA GLN A 96 -6.28 23.68 -1.23
C GLN A 96 -7.37 22.59 -1.13
N TRP A 97 -8.25 22.62 -0.11
CA TRP A 97 -9.16 21.54 0.22
C TRP A 97 -10.63 22.00 0.20
N VAL A 98 -11.49 21.04 -0.15
CA VAL A 98 -12.95 21.17 -0.06
C VAL A 98 -13.52 19.92 0.60
N ASN A 99 -14.72 20.04 1.15
CA ASN A 99 -15.52 18.90 1.56
C ASN A 99 -15.83 18.03 0.33
N ALA A 100 -15.50 16.74 0.39
CA ALA A 100 -15.59 15.83 -0.75
C ALA A 100 -17.03 15.58 -1.21
N GLN A 101 -18.00 15.74 -0.31
CA GLN A 101 -19.41 15.49 -0.62
C GLN A 101 -20.12 16.73 -1.18
N THR A 102 -19.82 17.90 -0.66
CA THR A 102 -20.56 19.12 -0.96
C THR A 102 -19.81 20.10 -1.86
N GLY A 103 -18.48 19.98 -1.95
CA GLY A 103 -17.61 20.95 -2.62
C GLY A 103 -17.44 22.27 -1.83
N ALA A 104 -18.07 22.41 -0.68
CA ALA A 104 -17.91 23.56 0.21
C ALA A 104 -16.47 23.62 0.80
N PRO A 105 -16.02 24.75 1.35
CA PRO A 105 -14.74 24.81 2.06
C PRO A 105 -14.62 23.71 3.11
N ALA A 106 -13.42 23.11 3.19
CA ALA A 106 -13.14 22.09 4.19
C ALA A 106 -13.16 22.71 5.61
N GLU A 107 -13.68 21.94 6.59
CA GLU A 107 -13.87 22.43 7.96
C GLU A 107 -13.05 21.67 9.01
N TRP A 108 -12.05 20.88 8.61
CA TRP A 108 -11.18 20.23 9.58
C TRP A 108 -10.40 21.27 10.40
N ILE A 109 -9.92 20.87 11.57
CA ILE A 109 -9.30 21.79 12.53
C ILE A 109 -7.85 22.03 12.14
N VAL A 110 -7.46 23.29 11.98
CA VAL A 110 -6.06 23.71 11.77
C VAL A 110 -5.58 24.45 13.02
N GLY A 111 -4.47 23.98 13.58
CA GLY A 111 -3.82 24.58 14.74
C GLY A 111 -2.39 24.05 14.91
N ASP A 112 -1.46 24.89 15.35
CA ASP A 112 -0.05 24.55 15.62
C ASP A 112 0.65 23.84 14.45
N GLY A 113 0.34 24.22 13.23
CA GLY A 113 0.89 23.60 12.02
C GLY A 113 0.31 22.22 11.68
N ILE A 114 -0.78 21.84 12.34
CA ILE A 114 -1.40 20.50 12.28
C ILE A 114 -2.81 20.63 11.74
N LEU A 115 -3.19 19.68 10.89
CA LEU A 115 -4.54 19.46 10.40
C LEU A 115 -5.14 18.26 11.14
N THR A 116 -6.17 18.47 11.94
CA THR A 116 -6.84 17.40 12.68
C THR A 116 -8.21 17.13 12.10
N VAL A 117 -8.53 15.85 11.90
CA VAL A 117 -9.84 15.40 11.44
C VAL A 117 -10.93 15.95 12.37
N LYS A 118 -11.91 16.65 11.81
CA LYS A 118 -13.11 17.06 12.55
C LYS A 118 -14.22 16.05 12.27
N LYS A 119 -14.70 15.39 13.31
CA LYS A 119 -15.84 14.47 13.23
C LYS A 119 -17.13 15.19 13.54
N GLY A 120 -18.21 14.89 12.86
CA GLY A 120 -19.52 15.47 13.11
C GLY A 120 -20.45 15.43 11.89
N PRO A 121 -21.75 15.71 12.08
CA PRO A 121 -22.72 15.75 10.99
C PRO A 121 -22.30 16.76 9.90
N GLY A 122 -22.28 16.32 8.65
CA GLY A 122 -21.96 17.15 7.49
C GLY A 122 -20.48 17.49 7.27
N ILE A 123 -19.58 17.11 8.18
CA ILE A 123 -18.14 17.43 8.07
C ILE A 123 -17.47 16.55 7.01
N GLY A 124 -17.54 15.24 7.13
CA GLY A 124 -17.07 14.25 6.14
C GLY A 124 -15.61 14.36 5.69
N ASN A 125 -15.32 13.64 4.63
CA ASN A 125 -14.01 13.61 3.98
C ASN A 125 -13.66 14.96 3.33
N ILE A 126 -12.36 15.25 3.22
CA ILE A 126 -11.89 16.40 2.45
C ILE A 126 -11.08 15.94 1.24
N GLN A 127 -11.17 16.68 0.14
CA GLN A 127 -10.39 16.39 -1.06
C GLN A 127 -9.75 17.66 -1.62
N THR A 128 -8.69 17.49 -2.40
CA THR A 128 -8.03 18.62 -3.04
C THR A 128 -8.95 19.28 -4.08
N LYS A 129 -8.88 20.61 -4.20
CA LYS A 129 -9.53 21.37 -5.29
C LYS A 129 -8.92 21.00 -6.65
N ARG A 130 -7.60 20.85 -6.67
CA ARG A 130 -6.85 20.43 -7.86
C ARG A 130 -6.92 18.91 -8.03
N THR A 131 -6.96 18.46 -9.28
CA THR A 131 -6.92 17.05 -9.67
C THR A 131 -5.54 16.67 -10.19
N PHE A 132 -5.16 15.41 -10.04
CA PHE A 132 -3.86 14.86 -10.39
C PHE A 132 -4.02 13.57 -11.19
N LYS A 133 -2.99 13.19 -11.96
CA LYS A 133 -2.93 11.92 -12.71
C LYS A 133 -1.83 11.05 -12.13
N ASN A 134 -0.61 11.20 -12.60
CA ASN A 134 0.57 10.52 -12.04
C ASN A 134 1.32 11.48 -11.13
N TYR A 135 1.76 11.01 -9.98
CA TYR A 135 2.42 11.91 -9.04
C TYR A 135 3.24 11.15 -7.99
N GLN A 136 4.15 11.90 -7.36
CA GLN A 136 4.75 11.59 -6.07
C GLN A 136 3.99 12.40 -5.00
N LEU A 137 3.61 11.75 -3.90
CA LEU A 137 2.90 12.35 -2.78
C LEU A 137 3.65 12.10 -1.48
N HIS A 138 3.78 13.14 -0.66
CA HIS A 138 4.24 13.05 0.72
C HIS A 138 3.11 13.42 1.66
N VAL A 139 2.90 12.61 2.70
CA VAL A 139 1.90 12.86 3.75
C VAL A 139 2.47 12.43 5.09
N GLU A 140 2.42 13.31 6.09
CA GLU A 140 2.68 12.93 7.47
C GLU A 140 1.36 12.85 8.25
N TRP A 141 1.19 11.78 9.03
CA TRP A 141 0.00 11.55 9.84
C TRP A 141 0.35 11.03 11.23
N ARG A 142 -0.55 11.22 12.18
CA ARG A 142 -0.32 10.83 13.57
C ARG A 142 -1.60 10.34 14.23
N ILE A 143 -1.50 9.18 14.86
CA ILE A 143 -2.48 8.68 15.81
C ILE A 143 -2.28 9.43 17.13
N PRO A 144 -3.32 9.96 17.78
CA PRO A 144 -3.16 10.63 19.06
C PRO A 144 -2.73 9.64 20.14
N GLU A 145 -1.97 10.12 21.13
CA GLU A 145 -1.42 9.27 22.20
C GLU A 145 -2.49 8.58 23.03
N ASN A 146 -3.63 9.26 23.25
CA ASN A 146 -4.77 8.76 24.01
C ASN A 146 -5.75 7.92 23.17
N ILE A 147 -5.34 7.38 22.04
CA ILE A 147 -6.21 6.62 21.13
C ILE A 147 -6.91 5.46 21.86
N THR A 148 -8.20 5.28 21.59
CA THR A 148 -9.01 4.19 22.12
C THR A 148 -9.58 3.31 21.03
N GLY A 149 -10.18 2.16 21.38
CA GLY A 149 -10.76 1.22 20.44
C GLY A 149 -9.85 0.04 20.10
N SER A 150 -10.22 -0.72 19.07
CA SER A 150 -9.50 -1.89 18.60
C SER A 150 -9.81 -2.19 17.14
N GLY A 151 -8.92 -2.92 16.47
CA GLY A 151 -9.08 -3.30 15.07
C GLY A 151 -9.31 -2.07 14.18
N GLN A 152 -10.29 -2.14 13.30
CA GLN A 152 -10.65 -1.05 12.38
C GLN A 152 -11.35 0.14 13.05
N ALA A 153 -11.73 0.03 14.31
CA ALA A 153 -12.32 1.12 15.08
C ALA A 153 -11.29 1.86 15.95
N ARG A 154 -9.99 1.79 15.61
CA ARG A 154 -8.91 2.43 16.36
C ARG A 154 -8.02 3.24 15.43
N GLY A 155 -8.21 4.57 15.41
CA GLY A 155 -7.40 5.50 14.65
C GLY A 155 -7.48 5.28 13.14
N ASN A 156 -8.69 5.06 12.63
CA ASN A 156 -8.94 4.78 11.23
C ASN A 156 -9.09 6.07 10.40
N SER A 157 -8.48 6.06 9.24
CA SER A 157 -8.58 7.04 8.17
C SER A 157 -8.04 6.43 6.87
N GLY A 158 -7.98 7.21 5.80
CA GLY A 158 -7.44 6.78 4.51
C GLY A 158 -6.87 7.94 3.71
N VAL A 159 -5.86 7.65 2.90
CA VAL A 159 -5.37 8.51 1.83
C VAL A 159 -5.85 7.93 0.51
N PHE A 160 -6.86 8.55 -0.10
CA PHE A 160 -7.35 8.13 -1.41
C PHE A 160 -6.50 8.77 -2.50
N LEU A 161 -5.75 7.94 -3.21
CA LEU A 161 -4.82 8.34 -4.26
C LEU A 161 -5.56 8.91 -5.48
N ALA A 162 -6.78 8.46 -5.72
CA ALA A 162 -7.70 9.06 -6.68
C ALA A 162 -9.12 8.93 -6.12
N SER A 163 -9.73 10.06 -5.80
CA SER A 163 -11.14 10.13 -5.38
C SER A 163 -12.03 10.04 -6.61
N THR A 164 -12.91 9.04 -6.67
CA THR A 164 -13.83 8.81 -7.81
C THR A 164 -15.28 9.12 -7.47
N GLY A 165 -15.54 9.60 -6.26
CA GLY A 165 -16.86 9.94 -5.76
C GLY A 165 -16.84 10.61 -4.38
N PRO A 166 -18.00 11.04 -3.86
CA PRO A 166 -18.10 11.85 -2.66
C PRO A 166 -17.84 11.12 -1.34
N ASN A 167 -18.12 9.82 -1.30
CA ASN A 167 -17.95 8.97 -0.11
C ASN A 167 -16.54 8.38 -0.04
N ASP A 168 -16.40 7.15 0.38
CA ASP A 168 -15.14 6.41 0.36
C ASP A 168 -14.88 5.74 -1.02
N ASP A 169 -15.28 6.44 -2.09
CA ASP A 169 -15.05 6.01 -3.45
C ASP A 169 -13.65 6.41 -3.91
N GLY A 170 -12.86 5.46 -4.40
CA GLY A 170 -11.52 5.72 -4.91
C GLY A 170 -10.53 4.62 -4.59
N TYR A 171 -9.25 4.97 -4.57
CA TYR A 171 -8.11 4.06 -4.40
C TYR A 171 -7.41 4.40 -3.09
N GLU A 172 -7.69 3.63 -2.05
CA GLU A 172 -7.28 3.93 -0.69
C GLU A 172 -5.97 3.25 -0.30
N LEU A 173 -5.00 4.05 0.15
CA LEU A 173 -3.89 3.62 1.00
C LEU A 173 -4.32 3.82 2.44
N GLN A 174 -4.43 2.72 3.18
CA GLN A 174 -5.00 2.69 4.53
C GLN A 174 -4.16 3.47 5.54
N VAL A 175 -4.82 4.25 6.37
CA VAL A 175 -4.31 4.85 7.61
C VAL A 175 -5.04 4.21 8.78
N LEU A 176 -4.28 3.63 9.69
CA LEU A 176 -4.82 2.93 10.88
C LEU A 176 -3.78 2.94 11.99
N ASP A 177 -4.19 2.95 13.24
CA ASP A 177 -3.30 2.50 14.30
C ASP A 177 -3.07 1.00 14.18
N SER A 178 -1.94 0.61 13.62
CA SER A 178 -1.52 -0.79 13.49
C SER A 178 -0.41 -1.19 14.48
N TYR A 179 -0.08 -0.29 15.44
CA TYR A 179 0.85 -0.60 16.52
C TYR A 179 0.16 -1.42 17.61
N ASN A 180 0.56 -2.69 17.76
CA ASN A 180 -0.04 -3.63 18.71
C ASN A 180 -1.59 -3.68 18.63
N ASN A 181 -2.13 -3.62 17.41
CA ASN A 181 -3.57 -3.62 17.14
C ASN A 181 -3.89 -4.71 16.10
N LEU A 182 -4.56 -5.75 16.52
CA LEU A 182 -4.93 -6.86 15.64
C LEU A 182 -6.11 -6.49 14.76
N THR A 183 -5.94 -6.71 13.46
CA THR A 183 -6.99 -6.59 12.44
C THR A 183 -6.65 -7.48 11.25
N TYR A 184 -7.54 -7.54 10.24
CA TYR A 184 -7.21 -8.21 9.00
C TYR A 184 -6.05 -7.51 8.29
N VAL A 185 -5.11 -8.30 7.74
CA VAL A 185 -3.81 -7.81 7.28
C VAL A 185 -3.90 -6.82 6.11
N ASN A 186 -4.89 -6.98 5.21
CA ASN A 186 -5.14 -6.06 4.11
C ASN A 186 -6.01 -4.84 4.49
N GLY A 187 -6.14 -4.56 5.79
CA GLY A 187 -6.73 -3.36 6.38
C GLY A 187 -5.80 -2.69 7.39
N GLN A 188 -4.54 -3.11 7.48
CA GLN A 188 -3.50 -2.44 8.27
C GLN A 188 -3.01 -1.17 7.57
N ALA A 189 -2.39 -0.28 8.31
CA ALA A 189 -1.73 0.90 7.72
C ALA A 189 -0.74 0.49 6.62
N GLY A 190 -0.77 1.21 5.51
CA GLY A 190 0.04 0.90 4.33
C GLY A 190 -0.54 -0.19 3.41
N ALA A 191 -1.68 -0.79 3.75
CA ALA A 191 -2.40 -1.67 2.82
C ALA A 191 -3.05 -0.86 1.69
N ILE A 192 -3.14 -1.44 0.50
CA ILE A 192 -4.19 -1.07 -0.46
C ILE A 192 -5.45 -1.74 0.05
N TYR A 193 -6.38 -0.92 0.57
CA TYR A 193 -7.47 -1.40 1.41
C TYR A 193 -8.26 -2.53 0.77
N LYS A 194 -8.26 -3.70 1.47
CA LYS A 194 -8.88 -4.98 1.06
C LYS A 194 -8.36 -5.59 -0.25
N GLU A 195 -7.37 -5.00 -0.91
CA GLU A 195 -6.73 -5.61 -2.07
C GLU A 195 -5.38 -6.25 -1.71
N ASN A 196 -4.47 -5.50 -1.06
CA ASN A 196 -3.12 -5.99 -0.79
C ASN A 196 -2.61 -5.55 0.60
N PRO A 197 -2.13 -6.47 1.44
CA PRO A 197 -1.52 -6.11 2.71
C PRO A 197 -0.20 -5.36 2.51
N PRO A 198 0.28 -4.59 3.52
CA PRO A 198 1.62 -4.05 3.49
C PRO A 198 2.66 -5.17 3.58
N LEU A 199 3.81 -4.99 2.95
CA LEU A 199 4.94 -5.95 3.00
C LEU A 199 5.48 -6.14 4.42
N VAL A 200 5.44 -5.09 5.22
CA VAL A 200 5.85 -5.05 6.63
C VAL A 200 4.96 -4.09 7.40
N ASN A 201 4.92 -4.19 8.72
CA ASN A 201 4.24 -3.24 9.59
C ASN A 201 5.26 -2.32 10.31
N PRO A 202 5.61 -1.14 9.74
CA PRO A 202 6.58 -0.22 10.33
C PRO A 202 5.92 0.85 11.20
N ASN A 203 4.72 0.60 11.74
CA ASN A 203 4.02 1.58 12.57
C ASN A 203 4.82 1.94 13.81
N ARG A 204 4.98 3.23 14.04
CA ARG A 204 5.39 3.79 15.33
C ARG A 204 4.18 3.82 16.27
N LYS A 205 4.43 3.90 17.56
CA LYS A 205 3.36 3.94 18.56
C LYS A 205 2.50 5.22 18.45
N PRO A 206 1.27 5.21 18.98
CA PRO A 206 0.46 6.40 19.13
C PRO A 206 1.23 7.58 19.74
N GLY A 207 0.96 8.79 19.28
CA GLY A 207 1.68 10.00 19.64
C GLY A 207 2.84 10.34 18.69
N GLU A 208 3.39 9.38 17.97
CA GLU A 208 4.49 9.59 17.03
C GLU A 208 3.99 9.84 15.60
N TRP A 209 4.70 10.70 14.85
CA TRP A 209 4.40 10.96 13.45
C TRP A 209 4.83 9.80 12.56
N GLN A 210 3.93 9.40 11.67
CA GLN A 210 4.14 8.46 10.58
C GLN A 210 4.33 9.24 9.27
N THR A 211 5.07 8.67 8.34
CA THR A 211 5.32 9.26 7.02
C THR A 211 4.88 8.32 5.92
N TYR A 212 4.16 8.81 4.94
CA TYR A 212 3.98 8.16 3.65
C TYR A 212 4.73 8.91 2.56
N ASN A 213 5.53 8.18 1.76
CA ASN A 213 6.06 8.60 0.48
C ASN A 213 5.52 7.65 -0.59
N ILE A 214 4.75 8.19 -1.52
CA ILE A 214 3.93 7.41 -2.45
C ILE A 214 4.26 7.83 -3.87
N VAL A 215 4.42 6.84 -4.77
CA VAL A 215 4.41 7.04 -6.21
C VAL A 215 3.13 6.40 -6.75
N TRP A 216 2.29 7.22 -7.35
CA TRP A 216 1.03 6.82 -7.93
C TRP A 216 1.06 6.94 -9.45
N THR A 217 0.69 5.86 -10.13
CA THR A 217 0.42 5.84 -11.58
C THR A 217 -1.06 5.56 -11.79
N ALA A 218 -1.77 6.52 -12.36
CA ALA A 218 -3.20 6.42 -12.60
C ALA A 218 -3.52 5.38 -13.69
N PRO A 219 -4.68 4.74 -13.63
CA PRO A 219 -5.15 3.89 -14.70
C PRO A 219 -5.43 4.74 -15.95
N THR A 220 -5.33 4.10 -17.11
CA THR A 220 -5.75 4.71 -18.37
C THR A 220 -6.89 3.91 -18.99
N PHE A 221 -7.70 4.57 -19.81
CA PHE A 221 -8.90 3.99 -20.39
C PHE A 221 -8.95 4.21 -21.89
N ASN A 222 -9.59 3.31 -22.61
CA ASN A 222 -9.96 3.46 -24.00
C ASN A 222 -11.12 4.46 -24.14
N GLU A 223 -11.45 4.85 -25.37
CA GLU A 223 -12.56 5.77 -25.62
C GLU A 223 -13.91 5.21 -25.14
N ASP A 224 -14.12 3.91 -25.30
CA ASP A 224 -15.31 3.17 -24.86
C ASP A 224 -15.43 3.02 -23.33
N GLY A 225 -14.43 3.48 -22.57
CA GLY A 225 -14.39 3.38 -21.11
C GLY A 225 -13.79 2.08 -20.56
N SER A 226 -13.41 1.15 -21.40
CA SER A 226 -12.71 -0.07 -20.98
C SER A 226 -11.30 0.28 -20.48
N LEU A 227 -10.78 -0.54 -19.53
CA LEU A 227 -9.45 -0.35 -18.98
C LEU A 227 -8.39 -0.59 -20.07
N LYS A 228 -7.48 0.38 -20.26
CA LYS A 228 -6.32 0.25 -21.14
C LYS A 228 -5.06 -0.14 -20.38
N SER A 229 -4.83 0.49 -19.22
CA SER A 229 -3.74 0.17 -18.30
C SER A 229 -4.22 0.29 -16.86
N PRO A 230 -3.91 -0.66 -15.98
CA PRO A 230 -4.28 -0.59 -14.56
C PRO A 230 -3.51 0.52 -13.83
N ALA A 231 -3.96 0.82 -12.62
CA ALA A 231 -3.25 1.69 -11.69
C ALA A 231 -2.10 0.93 -11.01
N TYR A 232 -1.03 1.66 -10.67
CA TYR A 232 0.10 1.13 -9.89
C TYR A 232 0.45 2.04 -8.72
N VAL A 233 0.89 1.43 -7.63
CA VAL A 233 1.37 2.17 -6.46
C VAL A 233 2.68 1.58 -5.93
N THR A 234 3.62 2.47 -5.62
CA THR A 234 4.76 2.19 -4.75
C THR A 234 4.64 3.08 -3.54
N ALA A 235 4.68 2.52 -2.35
CA ALA A 235 4.55 3.29 -1.13
C ALA A 235 5.59 2.89 -0.08
N PHE A 236 6.19 3.91 0.53
CA PHE A 236 7.04 3.77 1.69
C PHE A 236 6.32 4.34 2.91
N MET A 237 6.39 3.63 4.02
CA MET A 237 5.94 4.10 5.31
C MET A 237 7.12 4.15 6.27
N ASN A 238 7.38 5.30 6.87
CA ASN A 238 8.52 5.52 7.77
C ASN A 238 9.87 5.06 7.16
N GLY A 239 10.05 5.26 5.85
CA GLY A 239 11.24 4.84 5.10
C GLY A 239 11.25 3.37 4.67
N MET A 240 10.31 2.54 5.11
CA MET A 240 10.22 1.13 4.73
C MET A 240 9.23 0.92 3.59
N LEU A 241 9.60 0.12 2.59
CA LEU A 241 8.73 -0.23 1.48
C LEU A 241 7.54 -1.06 1.98
N VAL A 242 6.33 -0.57 1.79
CA VAL A 242 5.09 -1.26 2.16
C VAL A 242 4.29 -1.72 0.95
N GLN A 243 4.41 -1.04 -0.20
CA GLN A 243 3.85 -1.45 -1.48
C GLN A 243 4.92 -1.33 -2.56
N ASN A 244 5.20 -2.41 -3.30
CA ASN A 244 6.23 -2.47 -4.33
C ASN A 244 5.60 -2.58 -5.72
N HIS A 245 5.38 -1.44 -6.38
CA HIS A 245 4.79 -1.38 -7.72
C HIS A 245 3.55 -2.28 -7.85
N PHE A 246 2.71 -2.25 -6.82
CA PHE A 246 1.51 -3.09 -6.79
C PHE A 246 0.52 -2.63 -7.84
N GLN A 247 0.04 -3.58 -8.66
CA GLN A 247 -1.02 -3.36 -9.63
C GLN A 247 -2.37 -3.50 -8.93
N LEU A 248 -3.15 -2.42 -8.86
CA LEU A 248 -4.47 -2.46 -8.27
C LEU A 248 -5.46 -3.23 -9.16
N ILE A 249 -6.42 -3.88 -8.53
CA ILE A 249 -7.51 -4.60 -9.22
C ILE A 249 -8.62 -3.63 -9.64
N GLY A 250 -8.79 -2.53 -8.91
CA GLY A 250 -9.77 -1.48 -9.15
C GLY A 250 -9.79 -0.47 -8.03
N GLN A 251 -10.87 0.28 -7.87
CA GLN A 251 -11.08 1.10 -6.68
C GLN A 251 -11.34 0.22 -5.46
N THR A 252 -10.80 0.63 -4.31
CA THR A 252 -10.95 -0.10 -3.05
C THR A 252 -12.37 -0.04 -2.54
N LEU A 253 -12.88 -1.14 -1.98
CA LEU A 253 -14.26 -1.23 -1.50
C LEU A 253 -14.32 -1.88 -0.13
N PHE A 254 -15.20 -1.36 0.74
CA PHE A 254 -15.54 -2.05 1.98
C PHE A 254 -16.24 -3.39 1.73
N ILE A 255 -17.18 -3.43 0.78
CA ILE A 255 -17.92 -4.63 0.37
C ILE A 255 -17.97 -4.67 -1.17
N GLY A 256 -17.71 -5.84 -1.74
CA GLY A 256 -17.80 -6.09 -3.17
C GLY A 256 -16.45 -6.38 -3.80
N LYS A 257 -16.46 -6.58 -5.12
CA LYS A 257 -15.25 -6.80 -5.92
C LYS A 257 -14.77 -5.46 -6.46
N PRO A 258 -13.46 -5.15 -6.36
CA PRO A 258 -12.89 -3.97 -6.98
C PRO A 258 -13.22 -3.88 -8.48
N TYR A 259 -13.39 -2.68 -8.98
CA TYR A 259 -13.64 -2.41 -10.40
C TYR A 259 -13.05 -1.06 -10.78
N TYR A 260 -12.75 -0.86 -12.06
CA TYR A 260 -12.30 0.41 -12.58
C TYR A 260 -13.49 1.23 -13.10
N LYS A 261 -13.51 2.53 -12.74
CA LYS A 261 -14.40 3.53 -13.28
C LYS A 261 -13.58 4.56 -14.03
N LYS A 262 -13.94 4.89 -15.28
CA LYS A 262 -13.20 5.83 -16.11
C LYS A 262 -13.13 7.22 -15.48
N TYR A 263 -11.93 7.75 -15.41
CA TYR A 263 -11.59 9.14 -15.11
C TYR A 263 -10.28 9.49 -15.81
N ASP A 264 -9.95 10.76 -15.96
CA ASP A 264 -8.65 11.19 -16.49
C ASP A 264 -7.75 11.69 -15.37
N ARG A 265 -8.26 12.61 -14.55
CA ARG A 265 -7.59 13.18 -13.37
C ARG A 265 -8.56 13.15 -12.19
N ALA A 266 -8.06 12.94 -11.00
CA ALA A 266 -8.88 12.88 -9.80
C ALA A 266 -8.25 13.66 -8.63
N PRO A 267 -9.04 14.16 -7.68
CA PRO A 267 -8.50 14.76 -6.47
C PRO A 267 -7.91 13.71 -5.55
N ILE A 268 -6.95 14.10 -4.71
CA ILE A 268 -6.49 13.34 -3.55
C ILE A 268 -7.46 13.61 -2.42
N LYS A 269 -7.87 12.58 -1.66
CA LYS A 269 -8.84 12.70 -0.58
C LYS A 269 -8.27 12.15 0.72
N LEU A 270 -8.61 12.80 1.84
CA LEU A 270 -8.37 12.32 3.20
C LEU A 270 -9.69 11.97 3.87
N GLN A 271 -9.72 10.83 4.55
CA GLN A 271 -10.95 10.29 5.14
C GLN A 271 -11.19 10.77 6.57
N ALA A 272 -12.41 11.18 6.86
CA ALA A 272 -12.97 11.31 8.19
C ALA A 272 -13.75 10.03 8.51
N HIS A 273 -13.08 9.00 8.99
CA HIS A 273 -13.71 7.71 9.28
C HIS A 273 -14.74 7.82 10.42
N GLY A 274 -15.85 7.09 10.28
CA GLY A 274 -16.99 7.19 11.18
C GLY A 274 -16.86 6.45 12.53
N ASP A 275 -15.69 5.88 12.86
CA ASP A 275 -15.46 5.25 14.16
C ASP A 275 -15.49 6.26 15.31
N LYS A 276 -15.58 5.77 16.56
CA LYS A 276 -15.68 6.60 17.77
C LYS A 276 -14.32 6.93 18.39
N SER A 277 -13.20 6.45 17.82
CA SER A 277 -11.88 6.76 18.35
C SER A 277 -11.54 8.24 18.19
N GLU A 278 -10.52 8.68 18.89
CA GLU A 278 -10.02 10.04 18.83
C GLU A 278 -9.54 10.38 17.42
N PRO A 279 -9.74 11.63 16.94
CA PRO A 279 -9.41 12.01 15.59
C PRO A 279 -7.90 12.03 15.36
N ILE A 280 -7.49 11.53 14.20
CA ILE A 280 -6.10 11.58 13.76
C ILE A 280 -5.72 12.95 13.22
N SER A 281 -4.41 13.17 13.08
CA SER A 281 -3.85 14.43 12.58
C SER A 281 -2.95 14.21 11.38
N PHE A 282 -2.88 15.23 10.53
CA PHE A 282 -2.01 15.29 9.36
C PHE A 282 -1.14 16.56 9.41
N ARG A 283 -0.02 16.55 8.70
CA ARG A 283 0.80 17.73 8.44
C ARG A 283 1.67 17.51 7.20
N ASN A 284 2.35 18.55 6.73
CA ASN A 284 3.36 18.48 5.68
C ASN A 284 2.89 17.63 4.49
N ILE A 285 1.84 18.11 3.79
CA ILE A 285 1.26 17.39 2.66
C ILE A 285 1.67 18.12 1.38
N TRP A 286 2.40 17.44 0.50
CA TRP A 286 2.77 17.98 -0.79
C TRP A 286 2.78 16.92 -1.89
N VAL A 287 2.57 17.36 -3.11
CA VAL A 287 2.54 16.50 -4.30
C VAL A 287 3.40 17.12 -5.40
N ARG A 288 4.09 16.30 -6.19
CA ARG A 288 4.68 16.70 -7.46
C ARG A 288 4.17 15.82 -8.58
N GLU A 289 3.74 16.45 -9.67
CA GLU A 289 3.23 15.72 -10.82
C GLU A 289 4.37 15.02 -11.58
N LEU A 290 4.08 13.85 -12.07
CA LEU A 290 4.96 13.05 -12.91
C LEU A 290 4.43 13.02 -14.35
N PRO A 291 5.31 12.84 -15.33
CA PRO A 291 4.93 12.71 -16.75
C PRO A 291 3.91 11.62 -17.02
#